data_8503be78286bb21487e7555a53f994a6
#
_entry.id   8503be78286bb21487e7555a53f994a6
#
_cell.length_a   1.000
_cell.length_b   1.000
_cell.length_c   1.000
_cell.angle_alpha   90.00
_cell.angle_beta   90.00
_cell.angle_gamma   90.00
#
_symmetry.space_group_name_H-M   'P 1'
#
loop_
_entity.id
_entity.type
_entity.pdbx_description
1 polymer ?
#
loop_
_entity_poly.entity_id
_entity_poly.type
_entity_poly.pdbx_seq_one_letter_code
_entity_poly.pdbx_strand_id
1 'polypeptide(L)'
;MYPRRRLALFLAVVAGIASCKQQQQHDKSKYVPQDVHEVLGVQAADIQTAIRVRVDSGKAPSWVSAYRWKLVQKLYASYNGAPLWIEPDGVRDRATALLAALDSAPTHALRTDAYPLDSIRRVVSSRKIDSGAKATDIANADVLLTAAYVGYASDMLTGQINPQAISQSWYIPARRSAVDSALIHTLQDSSIADGLAHMAPQDSEYTVLRREYAKYRAIAALGGWDSVATGVSRGELSGRLMIEGYEVPADDSVMTALKVWQEHHELDADGKLGKMTFAALNVSAAERAAQVASNMERHRWLPRALGQKYIYVNVPSFRLDAFDSGQRVLSMKVVVGADYDGKTTPVFADSMRWVVFRPYWRPTERIMKTEIFPKIKADPTYLDRNDMEIVRDGKKRVVRQRPGDHNSLGLVKFLFPNDYDIYLHDTNEKSFFAKSARAASHGCIRLEHPDQLAEYVLGWSADSVKYAMQSGKNDVTVSLARKLPVYIVYFTAYERDGQLHFADDVYRRDDSLKTRWTIAAP
;
A
#
# COMPACT_ATOMS: atom_id res chain seq x y z
N MET A 1 -75.53 -10.36 8.96
CA MET A 1 -76.69 -9.90 8.17
C MET A 1 -76.21 -9.05 7.00
N TYR A 2 -76.43 -9.48 5.79
CA TYR A 2 -76.21 -8.82 4.50
C TYR A 2 -77.21 -7.61 4.33
N PRO A 3 -77.09 -6.69 3.35
CA PRO A 3 -76.41 -6.79 2.05
C PRO A 3 -75.72 -5.51 1.49
N ARG A 4 -74.88 -5.76 0.51
CA ARG A 4 -74.65 -5.16 -0.81
C ARG A 4 -75.29 -3.83 -1.19
N ARG A 5 -74.53 -2.89 -1.78
CA ARG A 5 -74.87 -2.36 -3.16
C ARG A 5 -73.62 -1.72 -3.81
N ARG A 6 -73.34 -2.13 -5.05
CA ARG A 6 -72.41 -1.59 -6.05
C ARG A 6 -72.98 -0.24 -6.57
N LEU A 7 -72.08 0.69 -6.86
CA LEU A 7 -72.38 1.70 -7.89
C LEU A 7 -71.07 1.93 -8.70
N ALA A 8 -71.20 1.57 -9.98
CA ALA A 8 -70.22 1.87 -11.02
C ALA A 8 -70.52 3.30 -11.55
N LEU A 9 -69.45 4.11 -11.70
CA LEU A 9 -69.55 5.34 -12.48
C LEU A 9 -68.49 5.32 -13.58
N PHE A 10 -68.96 5.26 -14.82
CA PHE A 10 -68.17 5.54 -16.02
C PHE A 10 -67.81 7.02 -16.05
N LEU A 11 -66.56 7.34 -16.30
CA LEU A 11 -66.14 8.67 -16.73
C LEU A 11 -65.17 8.57 -17.90
N ALA A 12 -65.56 9.26 -18.94
CA ALA A 12 -65.02 9.25 -20.27
C ALA A 12 -63.56 9.73 -20.34
N VAL A 13 -62.78 9.00 -21.15
CA VAL A 13 -61.45 9.38 -21.60
C VAL A 13 -61.61 10.50 -22.65
N VAL A 14 -61.14 11.71 -22.31
CA VAL A 14 -60.83 12.74 -23.31
C VAL A 14 -59.31 12.70 -23.50
N ALA A 15 -58.92 12.15 -24.65
CA ALA A 15 -57.57 12.17 -25.13
C ALA A 15 -57.19 13.60 -25.57
N GLY A 16 -56.52 14.32 -24.68
CA GLY A 16 -55.80 15.55 -25.02
C GLY A 16 -54.38 15.18 -25.45
N ILE A 17 -54.11 15.19 -26.74
CA ILE A 17 -52.74 15.10 -27.28
C ILE A 17 -52.06 16.44 -26.97
N ALA A 18 -51.48 16.55 -25.78
CA ALA A 18 -50.46 17.55 -25.50
C ALA A 18 -49.11 17.02 -25.97
N SER A 19 -48.65 17.47 -27.11
CA SER A 19 -47.30 17.31 -27.60
C SER A 19 -46.35 18.02 -26.61
N CYS A 20 -45.95 17.32 -25.53
CA CYS A 20 -44.81 17.71 -24.75
C CYS A 20 -43.55 17.49 -25.61
N LYS A 21 -43.06 18.54 -26.23
CA LYS A 21 -41.65 18.62 -26.55
C LYS A 21 -40.91 18.41 -25.23
N GLN A 22 -40.49 17.20 -24.95
CA GLN A 22 -39.48 16.90 -23.97
C GLN A 22 -38.21 17.63 -24.45
N GLN A 23 -38.00 18.83 -23.92
CA GLN A 23 -36.67 19.44 -23.91
C GLN A 23 -35.80 18.44 -23.15
N GLN A 24 -35.03 17.62 -23.90
CA GLN A 24 -33.90 16.90 -23.35
C GLN A 24 -33.04 17.95 -22.70
N GLN A 25 -33.14 18.10 -21.37
CA GLN A 25 -32.08 18.68 -20.61
C GLN A 25 -30.87 17.80 -20.88
N HIS A 26 -30.02 18.23 -21.79
CA HIS A 26 -28.70 17.65 -21.94
C HIS A 26 -28.07 17.66 -20.55
N ASP A 27 -27.87 16.48 -20.01
CA ASP A 27 -27.12 16.29 -18.77
C ASP A 27 -25.70 16.78 -19.07
N LYS A 28 -25.39 18.02 -18.66
CA LYS A 28 -24.12 18.70 -18.89
C LYS A 28 -22.93 17.95 -18.28
N SER A 29 -23.19 16.87 -17.51
CA SER A 29 -22.18 16.02 -16.91
C SER A 29 -21.57 14.99 -17.88
N LYS A 30 -22.29 14.62 -18.96
CA LYS A 30 -21.79 13.67 -19.96
C LYS A 30 -21.28 14.41 -21.18
N TYR A 31 -19.99 14.65 -21.22
CA TYR A 31 -19.35 15.18 -22.40
C TYR A 31 -19.17 14.11 -23.47
N VAL A 32 -19.76 14.39 -24.63
CA VAL A 32 -19.47 13.68 -25.86
C VAL A 32 -18.70 14.64 -26.75
N PRO A 33 -17.36 14.53 -26.83
CA PRO A 33 -16.52 15.46 -27.60
C PRO A 33 -16.95 15.63 -29.07
N GLN A 34 -17.70 14.67 -29.58
CA GLN A 34 -18.15 14.60 -30.98
C GLN A 34 -19.25 15.61 -31.33
N ASP A 35 -19.95 16.18 -30.35
CA ASP A 35 -21.09 17.08 -30.55
C ASP A 35 -20.68 18.57 -30.61
N VAL A 36 -19.41 18.88 -30.54
CA VAL A 36 -18.91 20.26 -30.53
C VAL A 36 -18.45 20.62 -31.92
N HIS A 37 -19.10 21.60 -32.55
CA HIS A 37 -18.74 22.12 -33.88
C HIS A 37 -17.71 23.25 -33.82
N GLU A 38 -17.77 24.08 -32.77
CA GLU A 38 -16.91 25.24 -32.59
C GLU A 38 -16.57 25.43 -31.10
N VAL A 39 -15.36 25.84 -30.81
CA VAL A 39 -14.86 26.16 -29.46
C VAL A 39 -14.19 27.53 -29.51
N LEU A 40 -14.71 28.49 -28.74
CA LEU A 40 -14.15 29.85 -28.64
C LEU A 40 -13.97 30.52 -29.99
N GLY A 41 -14.86 30.32 -30.94
CA GLY A 41 -14.76 30.88 -32.29
C GLY A 41 -13.80 30.12 -33.22
N VAL A 42 -13.27 28.98 -32.79
CA VAL A 42 -12.36 28.14 -33.60
C VAL A 42 -13.05 26.83 -33.96
N GLN A 43 -12.98 26.43 -35.22
CA GLN A 43 -13.58 25.18 -35.68
C GLN A 43 -13.01 23.97 -34.95
N ALA A 44 -13.86 23.08 -34.47
CA ALA A 44 -13.45 21.89 -33.72
C ALA A 44 -12.46 21.00 -34.51
N ALA A 45 -12.61 20.91 -35.83
CA ALA A 45 -11.71 20.15 -36.69
C ALA A 45 -10.27 20.71 -36.68
N ASP A 46 -10.10 22.02 -36.61
CA ASP A 46 -8.78 22.66 -36.54
C ASP A 46 -8.13 22.41 -35.18
N ILE A 47 -8.93 22.44 -34.09
CA ILE A 47 -8.46 22.09 -32.73
C ILE A 47 -8.04 20.64 -32.66
N GLN A 48 -8.87 19.72 -33.19
CA GLN A 48 -8.53 18.29 -33.25
C GLN A 48 -7.24 18.03 -34.01
N THR A 49 -7.06 18.72 -35.13
CA THR A 49 -5.82 18.64 -35.92
C THR A 49 -4.63 19.15 -35.12
N ALA A 50 -4.77 20.30 -34.45
CA ALA A 50 -3.71 20.87 -33.62
C ALA A 50 -3.36 19.96 -32.43
N ILE A 51 -4.35 19.34 -31.77
CA ILE A 51 -4.13 18.36 -30.70
C ILE A 51 -3.35 17.15 -31.24
N ARG A 52 -3.78 16.56 -32.38
CA ARG A 52 -3.08 15.43 -32.99
C ARG A 52 -1.63 15.77 -33.32
N VAL A 53 -1.39 16.89 -33.98
CA VAL A 53 -0.03 17.35 -34.28
C VAL A 53 0.79 17.50 -32.99
N ARG A 54 0.23 18.11 -31.96
CA ARG A 54 0.91 18.32 -30.66
C ARG A 54 1.23 17.00 -29.94
N VAL A 55 0.33 16.04 -30.01
CA VAL A 55 0.42 14.78 -29.26
C VAL A 55 1.23 13.74 -30.02
N ASP A 56 1.03 13.58 -31.33
CA ASP A 56 1.65 12.52 -32.13
C ASP A 56 3.06 12.89 -32.63
N SER A 57 3.29 14.14 -33.03
CA SER A 57 4.60 14.63 -33.54
C SER A 57 5.37 15.46 -32.53
N GLY A 58 4.72 15.94 -31.47
CA GLY A 58 5.32 16.75 -30.42
C GLY A 58 6.11 15.95 -29.39
N LYS A 59 7.20 16.56 -28.88
CA LYS A 59 7.92 15.98 -27.74
C LYS A 59 7.07 16.10 -26.47
N ALA A 60 7.13 15.04 -25.63
CA ALA A 60 6.57 15.12 -24.29
C ALA A 60 7.14 16.32 -23.52
N PRO A 61 6.33 17.04 -22.71
CA PRO A 61 6.85 18.03 -21.79
C PRO A 61 7.90 17.41 -20.86
N SER A 62 8.91 18.16 -20.44
CA SER A 62 10.04 17.66 -19.63
C SER A 62 9.62 17.03 -18.29
N TRP A 63 8.48 17.44 -17.74
CA TRP A 63 7.89 16.92 -16.51
C TRP A 63 7.01 15.68 -16.71
N VAL A 64 6.79 15.24 -17.98
CA VAL A 64 5.96 14.07 -18.31
C VAL A 64 6.86 12.93 -18.77
N SER A 65 6.82 11.79 -18.06
CA SER A 65 7.58 10.60 -18.45
C SER A 65 7.05 10.01 -19.78
N ALA A 66 7.90 9.28 -20.49
CA ALA A 66 7.53 8.62 -21.76
C ALA A 66 6.32 7.67 -21.59
N TYR A 67 6.22 7.00 -20.45
CA TYR A 67 5.06 6.14 -20.13
C TYR A 67 3.77 6.96 -20.02
N ARG A 68 3.79 8.07 -19.24
CA ARG A 68 2.63 8.95 -19.07
C ARG A 68 2.23 9.63 -20.38
N TRP A 69 3.22 9.97 -21.19
CA TRP A 69 2.93 10.56 -22.51
C TRP A 69 2.18 9.58 -23.43
N LYS A 70 2.53 8.30 -23.42
CA LYS A 70 1.75 7.26 -24.12
C LYS A 70 0.30 7.17 -23.62
N LEU A 71 0.04 7.40 -22.32
CA LEU A 71 -1.33 7.45 -21.80
C LEU A 71 -2.09 8.68 -22.30
N VAL A 72 -1.44 9.85 -22.40
CA VAL A 72 -2.01 11.06 -23.01
C VAL A 72 -2.38 10.79 -24.47
N GLN A 73 -1.47 10.20 -25.25
CA GLN A 73 -1.71 9.83 -26.64
C GLN A 73 -2.92 8.88 -26.77
N LYS A 74 -2.99 7.87 -25.92
CA LYS A 74 -4.07 6.89 -25.91
C LYS A 74 -5.43 7.53 -25.56
N LEU A 75 -5.45 8.47 -24.61
CA LEU A 75 -6.68 9.19 -24.27
C LEU A 75 -7.19 9.99 -25.48
N TYR A 76 -6.36 10.80 -26.11
CA TYR A 76 -6.80 11.55 -27.28
C TYR A 76 -7.20 10.65 -28.46
N ALA A 77 -6.51 9.53 -28.65
CA ALA A 77 -6.93 8.53 -29.65
C ALA A 77 -8.34 7.98 -29.36
N SER A 78 -8.66 7.70 -28.08
CA SER A 78 -9.97 7.22 -27.66
C SER A 78 -11.10 8.23 -27.89
N TYR A 79 -10.78 9.52 -27.90
CA TYR A 79 -11.72 10.62 -28.13
C TYR A 79 -11.52 11.30 -29.49
N ASN A 80 -10.88 10.61 -30.44
CA ASN A 80 -10.63 11.10 -31.81
C ASN A 80 -9.94 12.47 -31.89
N GLY A 81 -9.11 12.81 -30.89
CA GLY A 81 -8.39 14.08 -30.79
C GLY A 81 -9.25 15.27 -30.34
N ALA A 82 -10.45 15.05 -29.87
CA ALA A 82 -11.32 16.12 -29.36
C ALA A 82 -10.79 16.71 -28.05
N PRO A 83 -11.01 18.01 -27.78
CA PRO A 83 -10.63 18.62 -26.51
C PRO A 83 -11.39 18.00 -25.34
N LEU A 84 -10.71 17.75 -24.23
CA LEU A 84 -11.25 17.08 -23.05
C LEU A 84 -11.63 18.06 -21.92
N TRP A 85 -11.01 19.25 -21.89
CA TRP A 85 -11.07 20.21 -20.80
C TRP A 85 -11.60 21.58 -21.21
N ILE A 86 -11.77 21.83 -22.49
CA ILE A 86 -12.20 23.11 -23.04
C ILE A 86 -13.52 22.94 -23.79
N GLU A 87 -14.48 23.81 -23.50
CA GLU A 87 -15.83 23.87 -24.05
C GLU A 87 -16.01 25.07 -24.96
N PRO A 88 -17.13 25.16 -25.71
CA PRO A 88 -17.39 26.29 -26.60
C PRO A 88 -17.29 27.67 -25.95
N ASP A 89 -17.55 27.80 -24.67
CA ASP A 89 -17.58 29.02 -23.88
C ASP A 89 -16.34 29.23 -22.98
N GLY A 90 -15.40 28.28 -23.00
CA GLY A 90 -14.16 28.39 -22.23
C GLY A 90 -13.71 27.10 -21.52
N VAL A 91 -13.04 27.29 -20.39
CA VAL A 91 -12.51 26.19 -19.59
C VAL A 91 -13.64 25.58 -18.76
N ARG A 92 -13.75 24.26 -18.82
CA ARG A 92 -14.80 23.50 -18.15
C ARG A 92 -14.65 23.50 -16.63
N ASP A 93 -15.76 23.28 -15.92
CA ASP A 93 -15.80 23.01 -14.48
C ASP A 93 -14.93 21.79 -14.09
N ARG A 94 -14.79 20.83 -15.01
CA ARG A 94 -13.90 19.67 -14.83
C ARG A 94 -12.42 20.05 -14.63
N ALA A 95 -11.94 21.08 -15.32
CA ALA A 95 -10.58 21.58 -15.13
C ALA A 95 -10.41 22.24 -13.75
N THR A 96 -11.45 22.87 -13.23
CA THR A 96 -11.48 23.40 -11.85
C THR A 96 -11.40 22.26 -10.83
N ALA A 97 -12.13 21.17 -11.05
CA ALA A 97 -12.05 19.98 -10.20
C ALA A 97 -10.67 19.31 -10.24
N LEU A 98 -10.04 19.24 -11.41
CA LEU A 98 -8.66 18.76 -11.54
C LEU A 98 -7.67 19.66 -10.77
N LEU A 99 -7.80 20.98 -10.88
CA LEU A 99 -6.95 21.90 -10.13
C LEU A 99 -7.13 21.73 -8.62
N ALA A 100 -8.37 21.58 -8.14
CA ALA A 100 -8.65 21.34 -6.73
C ALA A 100 -8.03 20.00 -6.24
N ALA A 101 -8.08 18.96 -7.07
CA ALA A 101 -7.41 17.70 -6.77
C ALA A 101 -5.88 17.86 -6.68
N LEU A 102 -5.27 18.59 -7.61
CA LEU A 102 -3.84 18.90 -7.60
C LEU A 102 -3.43 19.76 -6.39
N ASP A 103 -4.24 20.74 -6.01
CA ASP A 103 -4.02 21.56 -4.81
C ASP A 103 -4.15 20.72 -3.51
N SER A 104 -4.98 19.68 -3.52
CA SER A 104 -5.11 18.73 -2.41
C SER A 104 -4.03 17.63 -2.39
N ALA A 105 -3.25 17.47 -3.44
CA ALA A 105 -2.22 16.43 -3.58
C ALA A 105 -1.24 16.35 -2.39
N PRO A 106 -0.80 17.47 -1.76
CA PRO A 106 0.03 17.40 -0.55
C PRO A 106 -0.61 16.69 0.62
N THR A 107 -1.94 16.65 0.71
CA THR A 107 -2.63 15.89 1.79
C THR A 107 -2.53 14.37 1.61
N HIS A 108 -2.17 13.94 0.40
CA HIS A 108 -1.87 12.57 0.04
C HIS A 108 -0.37 12.28 0.03
N ALA A 109 0.45 13.17 0.59
CA ALA A 109 1.91 13.10 0.51
C ALA A 109 2.41 12.97 -0.94
N LEU A 110 1.75 13.63 -1.90
CA LEU A 110 2.24 13.79 -3.26
C LEU A 110 3.03 15.08 -3.38
N ARG A 111 4.14 15.03 -4.10
CA ARG A 111 4.97 16.20 -4.41
C ARG A 111 4.33 16.99 -5.54
N THR A 112 4.05 18.25 -5.28
CA THR A 112 3.39 19.16 -6.26
C THR A 112 4.36 19.79 -7.26
N ASP A 113 5.66 19.80 -6.97
CA ASP A 113 6.71 20.21 -7.92
C ASP A 113 6.80 19.29 -9.16
N ALA A 114 6.15 18.13 -9.11
CA ALA A 114 5.98 17.24 -10.25
C ALA A 114 4.96 17.76 -11.29
N TYR A 115 4.21 18.82 -10.98
CA TYR A 115 3.17 19.38 -11.84
C TYR A 115 3.43 20.87 -12.10
N PRO A 116 3.16 21.39 -13.32
CA PRO A 116 3.31 22.82 -13.63
C PRO A 116 2.09 23.62 -13.13
N LEU A 117 1.87 23.65 -11.80
CA LEU A 117 0.67 24.21 -11.16
C LEU A 117 0.37 25.64 -11.58
N ASP A 118 1.38 26.51 -11.71
CA ASP A 118 1.16 27.92 -12.10
C ASP A 118 0.64 28.05 -13.53
N SER A 119 1.06 27.17 -14.43
CA SER A 119 0.53 27.14 -15.79
C SER A 119 -0.90 26.60 -15.82
N ILE A 120 -1.19 25.57 -15.01
CA ILE A 120 -2.54 25.01 -14.86
C ILE A 120 -3.48 26.04 -14.25
N ARG A 121 -3.07 26.72 -13.18
CA ARG A 121 -3.86 27.81 -12.56
C ARG A 121 -4.17 28.92 -13.53
N ARG A 122 -3.20 29.35 -14.34
CA ARG A 122 -3.43 30.36 -15.39
C ARG A 122 -4.49 29.93 -16.40
N VAL A 123 -4.43 28.68 -16.87
CA VAL A 123 -5.42 28.15 -17.81
C VAL A 123 -6.80 28.08 -17.18
N VAL A 124 -6.90 27.58 -15.93
CA VAL A 124 -8.19 27.41 -15.23
C VAL A 124 -8.79 28.75 -14.81
N SER A 125 -7.98 29.72 -14.34
CA SER A 125 -8.46 31.04 -13.89
C SER A 125 -8.85 31.95 -15.03
N SER A 126 -8.25 31.81 -16.20
CA SER A 126 -8.57 32.60 -17.37
C SER A 126 -9.90 32.27 -18.03
N ARG A 127 -10.83 31.59 -17.34
CA ARG A 127 -12.20 31.15 -17.75
C ARG A 127 -12.63 31.53 -19.19
N LYS A 128 -12.01 32.53 -19.81
CA LYS A 128 -12.09 32.94 -21.20
C LYS A 128 -10.68 32.89 -21.76
N ILE A 129 -10.41 31.90 -22.59
CA ILE A 129 -9.29 32.02 -23.54
C ILE A 129 -9.64 33.22 -24.42
N ASP A 130 -8.72 34.16 -24.59
CA ASP A 130 -8.99 35.43 -25.27
C ASP A 130 -9.74 35.24 -26.61
N SER A 131 -10.70 36.13 -26.86
CA SER A 131 -11.36 36.22 -28.18
C SER A 131 -10.30 36.46 -29.23
N GLY A 132 -9.98 35.43 -30.01
CA GLY A 132 -8.87 35.42 -30.98
C GLY A 132 -7.83 34.32 -30.73
N ALA A 133 -8.08 33.42 -29.77
CA ALA A 133 -7.24 32.22 -29.54
C ALA A 133 -7.16 31.38 -30.82
N LYS A 134 -5.95 30.92 -31.14
CA LYS A 134 -5.73 29.98 -32.24
C LYS A 134 -5.99 28.55 -31.82
N ALA A 135 -6.29 27.69 -32.79
CA ALA A 135 -6.43 26.24 -32.54
C ALA A 135 -5.25 25.65 -31.76
N THR A 136 -4.03 26.14 -32.01
CA THR A 136 -2.82 25.71 -31.29
C THR A 136 -2.80 26.12 -29.82
N ASP A 137 -3.38 27.25 -29.45
CA ASP A 137 -3.40 27.76 -28.08
C ASP A 137 -4.40 26.91 -27.24
N ILE A 138 -5.56 26.64 -27.83
CA ILE A 138 -6.59 25.75 -27.24
C ILE A 138 -6.02 24.33 -27.08
N ALA A 139 -5.36 23.80 -28.11
CA ALA A 139 -4.75 22.48 -28.08
C ALA A 139 -3.66 22.38 -27.00
N ASN A 140 -2.80 23.39 -26.86
CA ASN A 140 -1.75 23.40 -25.83
C ASN A 140 -2.32 23.45 -24.42
N ALA A 141 -3.37 24.22 -24.18
CA ALA A 141 -4.04 24.30 -22.89
C ALA A 141 -4.73 22.95 -22.52
N ASP A 142 -5.45 22.37 -23.47
CA ASP A 142 -6.13 21.08 -23.26
C ASP A 142 -5.13 19.93 -23.03
N VAL A 143 -4.05 19.87 -23.79
CA VAL A 143 -2.97 18.89 -23.62
C VAL A 143 -2.23 19.06 -22.29
N LEU A 144 -2.03 20.30 -21.82
CA LEU A 144 -1.45 20.60 -20.51
C LEU A 144 -2.31 19.99 -19.38
N LEU A 145 -3.63 20.24 -19.43
CA LEU A 145 -4.57 19.73 -18.45
C LEU A 145 -4.67 18.19 -18.51
N THR A 146 -4.70 17.61 -19.72
CA THR A 146 -4.70 16.15 -19.89
C THR A 146 -3.42 15.52 -19.33
N ALA A 147 -2.27 16.11 -19.57
CA ALA A 147 -1.01 15.61 -19.05
C ALA A 147 -0.94 15.70 -17.52
N ALA A 148 -1.48 16.78 -16.94
CA ALA A 148 -1.59 16.92 -15.49
C ALA A 148 -2.56 15.89 -14.87
N TYR A 149 -3.71 15.66 -15.50
CA TYR A 149 -4.66 14.63 -15.13
C TYR A 149 -4.03 13.23 -15.14
N VAL A 150 -3.36 12.86 -16.22
CA VAL A 150 -2.64 11.59 -16.34
C VAL A 150 -1.55 11.47 -15.28
N GLY A 151 -0.83 12.57 -15.02
CA GLY A 151 0.18 12.63 -13.97
C GLY A 151 -0.40 12.32 -12.59
N TYR A 152 -1.41 13.09 -12.17
CA TYR A 152 -2.08 12.96 -10.88
C TYR A 152 -2.71 11.55 -10.70
N ALA A 153 -3.46 11.11 -11.71
CA ALA A 153 -4.10 9.80 -11.68
C ALA A 153 -3.08 8.66 -11.54
N SER A 154 -1.99 8.72 -12.32
CA SER A 154 -0.92 7.73 -12.21
C SER A 154 -0.30 7.73 -10.82
N ASP A 155 -0.03 8.91 -10.25
CA ASP A 155 0.58 9.06 -8.93
C ASP A 155 -0.33 8.51 -7.83
N MET A 156 -1.62 8.77 -7.91
CA MET A 156 -2.61 8.24 -6.95
C MET A 156 -2.81 6.73 -7.08
N LEU A 157 -2.78 6.20 -8.30
CA LEU A 157 -3.02 4.78 -8.57
C LEU A 157 -1.80 3.90 -8.33
N THR A 158 -0.59 4.41 -8.56
CA THR A 158 0.63 3.57 -8.59
C THR A 158 1.80 4.14 -7.80
N GLY A 159 1.63 5.32 -7.18
CA GLY A 159 2.70 6.08 -6.52
C GLY A 159 3.53 6.95 -7.48
N GLN A 160 4.20 7.94 -6.91
CA GLN A 160 5.09 8.85 -7.66
C GLN A 160 6.46 8.22 -7.94
N ILE A 161 6.83 7.22 -7.15
CA ILE A 161 8.15 6.62 -7.18
C ILE A 161 8.05 5.19 -7.70
N ASN A 162 8.94 4.83 -8.62
CA ASN A 162 9.08 3.43 -9.01
C ASN A 162 9.77 2.66 -7.86
N PRO A 163 9.10 1.70 -7.21
CA PRO A 163 9.67 0.96 -6.09
C PRO A 163 10.99 0.27 -6.43
N GLN A 164 11.12 -0.26 -7.65
CA GLN A 164 12.33 -0.95 -8.11
C GLN A 164 13.52 -0.02 -8.32
N ALA A 165 13.30 1.28 -8.50
CA ALA A 165 14.37 2.27 -8.63
C ALA A 165 15.02 2.63 -7.29
N ILE A 166 14.37 2.33 -6.17
CA ILE A 166 14.83 2.69 -4.82
C ILE A 166 15.07 1.48 -3.91
N SER A 167 14.50 0.33 -4.23
CA SER A 167 14.65 -0.90 -3.44
C SER A 167 14.77 -2.11 -4.35
N GLN A 168 15.98 -2.66 -4.45
CA GLN A 168 16.22 -3.91 -5.18
C GLN A 168 15.52 -5.13 -4.58
N SER A 169 14.95 -5.00 -3.38
CA SER A 169 14.23 -6.06 -2.66
C SER A 169 12.71 -5.89 -2.70
N TRP A 170 12.18 -4.99 -3.54
CA TRP A 170 10.75 -4.82 -3.77
C TRP A 170 10.34 -5.50 -5.07
N TYR A 171 9.59 -6.59 -4.98
CA TYR A 171 9.20 -7.42 -6.13
C TYR A 171 7.69 -7.48 -6.37
N ILE A 172 6.88 -6.74 -5.60
CA ILE A 172 5.46 -6.59 -5.92
C ILE A 172 5.35 -5.73 -7.18
N PRO A 173 4.77 -6.24 -8.28
CA PRO A 173 4.71 -5.50 -9.53
C PRO A 173 3.82 -4.27 -9.43
N ALA A 174 4.27 -3.16 -10.03
CA ALA A 174 3.47 -1.95 -10.13
C ALA A 174 2.21 -2.19 -11.01
N ARG A 175 1.08 -1.61 -10.62
CA ARG A 175 -0.25 -1.80 -11.25
C ARG A 175 -0.45 -0.98 -12.52
N ARG A 176 0.40 -1.11 -13.50
CA ARG A 176 0.36 -0.28 -14.72
C ARG A 176 -0.89 -0.52 -15.59
N SER A 177 -1.44 -1.72 -15.59
CA SER A 177 -2.58 -2.09 -16.46
C SER A 177 -3.92 -1.48 -16.05
N ALA A 178 -4.08 -1.06 -14.79
CA ALA A 178 -5.34 -0.47 -14.30
C ALA A 178 -5.42 1.04 -14.57
N VAL A 179 -4.32 1.70 -14.91
CA VAL A 179 -4.29 3.17 -15.10
C VAL A 179 -5.11 3.58 -16.33
N ASP A 180 -4.94 2.87 -17.45
CA ASP A 180 -5.62 3.18 -18.72
C ASP A 180 -7.14 3.18 -18.58
N SER A 181 -7.70 2.12 -18.00
CA SER A 181 -9.15 1.99 -17.84
C SER A 181 -9.69 2.99 -16.81
N ALA A 182 -8.97 3.22 -15.72
CA ALA A 182 -9.36 4.19 -14.71
C ALA A 182 -9.41 5.62 -15.27
N LEU A 183 -8.43 6.01 -16.10
CA LEU A 183 -8.40 7.31 -16.75
C LEU A 183 -9.63 7.56 -17.65
N ILE A 184 -9.96 6.57 -18.48
CA ILE A 184 -11.12 6.69 -19.40
C ILE A 184 -12.42 6.71 -18.58
N HIS A 185 -12.56 5.80 -17.60
CA HIS A 185 -13.75 5.70 -16.78
C HIS A 185 -14.03 7.01 -16.03
N THR A 186 -13.01 7.58 -15.36
CA THR A 186 -13.17 8.84 -14.62
C THR A 186 -13.56 10.01 -15.52
N LEU A 187 -13.09 10.06 -16.79
CA LEU A 187 -13.53 11.08 -17.72
C LEU A 187 -14.99 10.88 -18.19
N GLN A 188 -15.52 9.67 -18.09
CA GLN A 188 -16.91 9.35 -18.45
C GLN A 188 -17.88 9.48 -17.27
N ASP A 189 -17.36 9.57 -16.04
CA ASP A 189 -18.18 9.72 -14.85
C ASP A 189 -18.93 11.05 -14.83
N SER A 190 -20.09 11.04 -14.18
CA SER A 190 -20.93 12.23 -13.96
C SER A 190 -20.22 13.30 -13.12
N SER A 191 -19.30 12.90 -12.24
CA SER A 191 -18.47 13.76 -11.41
C SER A 191 -17.01 13.37 -11.52
N ILE A 192 -16.22 14.19 -12.21
CA ILE A 192 -14.76 13.99 -12.26
C ILE A 192 -14.11 14.17 -10.88
N ALA A 193 -14.66 15.01 -10.02
CA ALA A 193 -14.16 15.23 -8.67
C ALA A 193 -14.21 13.93 -7.85
N ASP A 194 -15.34 13.22 -7.91
CA ASP A 194 -15.51 11.94 -7.24
C ASP A 194 -14.60 10.87 -7.85
N GLY A 195 -14.51 10.82 -9.17
CA GLY A 195 -13.59 9.91 -9.87
C GLY A 195 -12.13 10.14 -9.47
N LEU A 196 -11.68 11.39 -9.38
CA LEU A 196 -10.33 11.75 -8.91
C LEU A 196 -10.12 11.36 -7.44
N ALA A 197 -11.11 11.56 -6.58
CA ALA A 197 -11.05 11.17 -5.16
C ALA A 197 -10.95 9.64 -5.00
N HIS A 198 -11.67 8.87 -5.84
CA HIS A 198 -11.62 7.40 -5.83
C HIS A 198 -10.31 6.81 -6.39
N MET A 199 -9.46 7.62 -7.00
CA MET A 199 -8.12 7.17 -7.40
C MET A 199 -7.18 6.94 -6.20
N ALA A 200 -7.42 7.58 -5.07
CA ALA A 200 -6.72 7.28 -3.83
C ALA A 200 -7.11 5.88 -3.28
N PRO A 201 -6.26 5.22 -2.49
CA PRO A 201 -6.69 4.06 -1.71
C PRO A 201 -7.86 4.43 -0.79
N GLN A 202 -8.89 3.56 -0.72
CA GLN A 202 -10.12 3.81 0.02
C GLN A 202 -10.23 3.00 1.31
N ASP A 203 -9.20 2.22 1.64
CA ASP A 203 -9.16 1.39 2.83
C ASP A 203 -8.86 2.19 4.11
N SER A 204 -9.09 1.56 5.26
CA SER A 204 -8.89 2.17 6.58
C SER A 204 -7.44 2.55 6.84
N GLU A 205 -6.49 1.71 6.40
CA GLU A 205 -5.06 1.95 6.62
C GLU A 205 -4.61 3.25 5.95
N TYR A 206 -4.95 3.45 4.68
CA TYR A 206 -4.60 4.69 3.99
C TYR A 206 -5.29 5.92 4.60
N THR A 207 -6.53 5.76 5.06
CA THR A 207 -7.29 6.84 5.73
C THR A 207 -6.61 7.28 7.03
N VAL A 208 -6.18 6.33 7.85
CA VAL A 208 -5.43 6.61 9.08
C VAL A 208 -4.07 7.24 8.75
N LEU A 209 -3.31 6.68 7.82
CA LEU A 209 -2.03 7.27 7.40
C LEU A 209 -2.19 8.72 6.94
N ARG A 210 -3.21 9.03 6.15
CA ARG A 210 -3.48 10.39 5.67
C ARG A 210 -3.83 11.35 6.80
N ARG A 211 -4.67 10.93 7.76
CA ARG A 211 -5.03 11.72 8.94
C ARG A 211 -3.79 12.03 9.79
N GLU A 212 -3.01 11.02 10.08
CA GLU A 212 -1.82 11.14 10.91
C GLU A 212 -0.71 11.93 10.21
N TYR A 213 -0.56 11.78 8.89
CA TYR A 213 0.34 12.63 8.11
C TYR A 213 0.01 14.12 8.27
N ALA A 214 -1.26 14.48 8.18
CA ALA A 214 -1.70 15.87 8.40
C ALA A 214 -1.39 16.34 9.82
N LYS A 215 -1.61 15.49 10.83
CA LYS A 215 -1.30 15.76 12.24
C LYS A 215 0.19 16.04 12.45
N TYR A 216 1.08 15.11 12.03
CA TYR A 216 2.52 15.29 12.24
C TYR A 216 3.10 16.46 11.45
N ARG A 217 2.56 16.78 10.28
CA ARG A 217 2.90 18.00 9.54
C ARG A 217 2.50 19.26 10.30
N ALA A 218 1.32 19.30 10.89
CA ALA A 218 0.86 20.43 11.68
C ALA A 218 1.74 20.63 12.92
N ILE A 219 2.07 19.54 13.63
CA ILE A 219 2.99 19.59 14.77
C ILE A 219 4.37 20.12 14.33
N ALA A 220 4.91 19.61 13.23
CA ALA A 220 6.21 20.06 12.71
C ALA A 220 6.20 21.54 12.31
N ALA A 221 5.12 22.04 11.70
CA ALA A 221 4.96 23.45 11.33
C ALA A 221 4.87 24.41 12.54
N LEU A 222 4.47 23.88 13.71
CA LEU A 222 4.45 24.62 14.98
C LEU A 222 5.77 24.53 15.75
N GLY A 223 6.83 23.93 15.16
CA GLY A 223 8.14 23.78 15.78
C GLY A 223 8.43 22.37 16.33
N GLY A 224 7.45 21.45 16.28
CA GLY A 224 7.63 20.08 16.76
C GLY A 224 7.57 19.95 18.28
N TRP A 225 8.48 19.18 18.84
CA TRP A 225 8.67 18.96 20.28
C TRP A 225 10.14 18.97 20.65
N ASP A 226 10.40 19.30 21.92
CA ASP A 226 11.76 19.28 22.48
C ASP A 226 12.26 17.86 22.69
N SER A 227 13.59 17.69 22.63
CA SER A 227 14.24 16.42 22.92
C SER A 227 14.05 16.01 24.37
N VAL A 228 13.68 14.76 24.58
CA VAL A 228 13.54 14.15 25.91
C VAL A 228 14.94 13.69 26.38
N ALA A 229 15.43 14.30 27.45
CA ALA A 229 16.72 13.96 28.04
C ALA A 229 16.61 12.85 29.11
N THR A 230 17.74 12.23 29.44
CA THR A 230 17.82 11.33 30.59
C THR A 230 17.51 12.11 31.87
N GLY A 231 16.63 11.58 32.70
CA GLY A 231 16.17 12.27 33.92
C GLY A 231 15.00 13.23 33.70
N VAL A 232 14.34 13.18 32.53
CA VAL A 232 13.11 13.92 32.23
C VAL A 232 12.10 13.79 33.37
N SER A 233 11.50 14.88 33.77
CA SER A 233 10.44 14.89 34.76
C SER A 233 9.14 14.25 34.23
N ARG A 234 8.28 13.78 35.13
CA ARG A 234 6.96 13.24 34.73
C ARG A 234 6.12 14.28 34.00
N GLY A 235 6.20 15.56 34.37
CA GLY A 235 5.46 16.65 33.71
C GLY A 235 5.93 16.89 32.28
N GLU A 236 7.23 16.94 32.03
CA GLU A 236 7.80 17.09 30.69
C GLU A 236 7.45 15.88 29.80
N LEU A 237 7.57 14.65 30.34
CA LEU A 237 7.17 13.44 29.62
C LEU A 237 5.66 13.45 29.27
N SER A 238 4.82 13.87 30.24
CA SER A 238 3.38 14.05 30.01
C SER A 238 3.13 15.03 28.86
N GLY A 239 3.75 16.21 28.90
CA GLY A 239 3.63 17.20 27.83
C GLY A 239 4.07 16.65 26.48
N ARG A 240 5.18 15.89 26.44
CA ARG A 240 5.67 15.25 25.22
C ARG A 240 4.67 14.25 24.63
N LEU A 241 4.05 13.40 25.45
CA LEU A 241 3.06 12.43 25.03
C LEU A 241 1.76 13.10 24.56
N MET A 242 1.33 14.15 25.26
CA MET A 242 0.12 14.91 24.92
C MET A 242 0.22 15.61 23.56
N ILE A 243 1.40 16.08 23.15
CA ILE A 243 1.62 16.68 21.82
C ILE A 243 1.30 15.66 20.72
N GLU A 244 1.60 14.39 20.91
CA GLU A 244 1.23 13.32 19.98
C GLU A 244 -0.23 12.84 20.15
N GLY A 245 -1.00 13.40 21.10
CA GLY A 245 -2.42 13.10 21.32
C GLY A 245 -2.66 11.92 22.27
N TYR A 246 -1.68 11.53 23.06
CA TYR A 246 -1.89 10.53 24.11
C TYR A 246 -2.53 11.18 25.33
N GLU A 247 -3.62 10.60 25.81
CA GLU A 247 -4.25 11.04 27.04
C GLU A 247 -3.38 10.69 28.25
N VAL A 248 -3.01 11.69 29.03
CA VAL A 248 -2.28 11.51 30.27
C VAL A 248 -3.15 12.07 31.40
N PRO A 249 -3.88 11.22 32.13
CA PRO A 249 -4.67 11.66 33.29
C PRO A 249 -3.80 12.34 34.35
N ALA A 250 -4.40 13.21 35.19
CA ALA A 250 -3.71 14.16 36.07
C ALA A 250 -2.92 13.52 37.24
N ASP A 251 -2.98 12.20 37.41
CA ASP A 251 -2.32 11.46 38.48
C ASP A 251 -1.19 10.55 37.95
N ASP A 252 -0.68 9.63 38.71
CA ASP A 252 0.48 8.75 38.43
C ASP A 252 0.48 7.96 37.10
N SER A 253 -0.39 8.30 36.16
CA SER A 253 -0.71 7.54 34.96
C SER A 253 0.20 7.83 33.75
N VAL A 254 1.18 8.73 33.85
CA VAL A 254 2.12 9.01 32.76
C VAL A 254 2.84 7.74 32.28
N MET A 255 3.14 6.81 33.20
CA MET A 255 3.75 5.52 32.83
C MET A 255 2.76 4.58 32.13
N THR A 256 1.48 4.69 32.41
CA THR A 256 0.43 3.98 31.66
C THR A 256 0.30 4.50 30.24
N ALA A 257 0.28 5.84 30.07
CA ALA A 257 0.30 6.46 28.76
C ALA A 257 1.59 6.10 27.97
N LEU A 258 2.75 6.06 28.67
CA LEU A 258 4.00 5.62 28.07
C LEU A 258 3.93 4.17 27.57
N LYS A 259 3.28 3.25 28.28
CA LYS A 259 3.10 1.87 27.81
C LYS A 259 2.29 1.80 26.52
N VAL A 260 1.19 2.55 26.44
CA VAL A 260 0.38 2.64 25.21
C VAL A 260 1.20 3.26 24.08
N TRP A 261 1.96 4.31 24.39
CA TRP A 261 2.85 4.94 23.42
C TRP A 261 3.94 3.95 22.94
N GLN A 262 4.55 3.19 23.85
CA GLN A 262 5.53 2.15 23.51
C GLN A 262 4.93 1.06 22.61
N GLU A 263 3.70 0.62 22.89
CA GLU A 263 2.98 -0.35 22.07
C GLU A 263 2.77 0.18 20.64
N HIS A 264 2.34 1.44 20.49
CA HIS A 264 2.19 2.08 19.18
C HIS A 264 3.54 2.32 18.48
N HIS A 265 4.67 2.16 19.16
CA HIS A 265 6.02 2.28 18.60
C HIS A 265 6.74 0.92 18.49
N GLU A 266 6.02 -0.20 18.59
CA GLU A 266 6.55 -1.57 18.54
C GLU A 266 7.72 -1.81 19.52
N LEU A 267 7.69 -1.15 20.69
CA LEU A 267 8.64 -1.31 21.77
C LEU A 267 8.07 -2.22 22.88
N ASP A 268 8.94 -2.65 23.81
CA ASP A 268 8.48 -3.33 25.01
C ASP A 268 7.61 -2.37 25.85
N ALA A 269 6.32 -2.65 25.99
CA ALA A 269 5.36 -1.81 26.71
C ALA A 269 5.48 -1.97 28.24
N ASP A 270 6.70 -1.72 28.77
CA ASP A 270 7.03 -1.88 30.19
C ASP A 270 6.87 -0.59 31.01
N GLY A 271 6.66 0.55 30.33
CA GLY A 271 6.56 1.88 30.95
C GLY A 271 7.91 2.42 31.40
N LYS A 272 9.05 1.88 30.93
CA LYS A 272 10.39 2.36 31.30
C LYS A 272 11.00 3.15 30.16
N LEU A 273 11.76 4.19 30.54
CA LEU A 273 12.53 5.00 29.62
C LEU A 273 13.88 4.32 29.30
N GLY A 274 13.82 3.20 28.55
CA GLY A 274 15.03 2.53 28.06
C GLY A 274 15.62 3.21 26.82
N LYS A 275 16.79 2.74 26.37
CA LYS A 275 17.51 3.30 25.22
C LYS A 275 16.64 3.43 23.96
N MET A 276 15.86 2.40 23.64
CA MET A 276 14.99 2.39 22.46
C MET A 276 13.82 3.37 22.62
N THR A 277 13.26 3.48 23.83
CA THR A 277 12.19 4.44 24.13
C THR A 277 12.69 5.88 23.98
N PHE A 278 13.87 6.22 24.50
CA PHE A 278 14.46 7.54 24.28
C PHE A 278 14.73 7.82 22.81
N ALA A 279 15.28 6.86 22.08
CA ALA A 279 15.53 7.03 20.64
C ALA A 279 14.23 7.32 19.89
N ALA A 280 13.16 6.59 20.17
CA ALA A 280 11.87 6.76 19.52
C ALA A 280 11.15 8.07 19.92
N LEU A 281 11.25 8.51 21.20
CA LEU A 281 10.70 9.79 21.68
C LEU A 281 11.39 10.99 21.01
N ASN A 282 12.65 10.84 20.64
CA ASN A 282 13.48 11.89 20.06
C ASN A 282 13.48 11.92 18.52
N VAL A 283 12.71 11.05 17.85
CA VAL A 283 12.42 11.22 16.43
C VAL A 283 11.56 12.46 16.27
N SER A 284 11.98 13.43 15.47
CA SER A 284 11.27 14.69 15.29
C SER A 284 9.89 14.51 14.60
N ALA A 285 8.98 15.46 14.81
CA ALA A 285 7.67 15.47 14.16
C ALA A 285 7.79 15.49 12.61
N ALA A 286 8.79 16.20 12.09
CA ALA A 286 9.08 16.24 10.65
C ALA A 286 9.52 14.86 10.12
N GLU A 287 10.38 14.15 10.85
CA GLU A 287 10.80 12.79 10.50
C GLU A 287 9.63 11.80 10.59
N ARG A 288 8.74 11.93 11.59
CA ARG A 288 7.50 11.14 11.66
C ARG A 288 6.58 11.41 10.48
N ALA A 289 6.40 12.68 10.11
CA ALA A 289 5.63 13.04 8.91
C ALA A 289 6.24 12.41 7.64
N ALA A 290 7.58 12.46 7.47
CA ALA A 290 8.26 11.85 6.35
C ALA A 290 8.16 10.32 6.36
N GLN A 291 8.18 9.69 7.54
CA GLN A 291 7.96 8.26 7.71
C GLN A 291 6.54 7.87 7.27
N VAL A 292 5.51 8.59 7.71
CA VAL A 292 4.13 8.34 7.29
C VAL A 292 3.97 8.55 5.79
N ALA A 293 4.52 9.64 5.21
CA ALA A 293 4.50 9.91 3.77
C ALA A 293 5.14 8.77 2.96
N SER A 294 6.26 8.25 3.42
CA SER A 294 6.95 7.11 2.80
C SER A 294 6.06 5.86 2.77
N ASN A 295 5.29 5.64 3.81
CA ASN A 295 4.38 4.49 3.89
C ASN A 295 3.07 4.72 3.11
N MET A 296 2.57 5.96 3.01
CA MET A 296 1.50 6.29 2.07
C MET A 296 1.92 6.03 0.62
N GLU A 297 3.18 6.31 0.26
CA GLU A 297 3.73 5.97 -1.06
C GLU A 297 3.78 4.46 -1.26
N ARG A 298 4.32 3.69 -0.30
CA ARG A 298 4.35 2.21 -0.35
C ARG A 298 2.96 1.60 -0.47
N HIS A 299 1.97 2.20 0.19
CA HIS A 299 0.58 1.73 0.13
C HIS A 299 0.01 1.82 -1.29
N ARG A 300 0.37 2.86 -2.04
CA ARG A 300 0.00 2.99 -3.46
C ARG A 300 0.64 1.94 -4.36
N TRP A 301 1.75 1.34 -3.96
CA TRP A 301 2.40 0.25 -4.71
C TRP A 301 1.71 -1.10 -4.55
N LEU A 302 0.89 -1.27 -3.51
CA LEU A 302 0.15 -2.51 -3.26
C LEU A 302 -1.08 -2.68 -4.18
N PRO A 303 -1.55 -3.91 -4.40
CA PRO A 303 -2.85 -4.17 -4.98
C PRO A 303 -3.99 -3.49 -4.21
N ARG A 304 -4.96 -2.87 -4.89
CA ARG A 304 -6.13 -2.23 -4.25
C ARG A 304 -7.00 -3.20 -3.48
N ALA A 305 -7.02 -4.46 -3.90
CA ALA A 305 -7.69 -5.53 -3.20
C ALA A 305 -6.70 -6.68 -3.01
N LEU A 306 -6.43 -7.02 -1.78
CA LEU A 306 -5.54 -8.14 -1.42
C LEU A 306 -6.25 -9.49 -1.50
N GLY A 307 -7.55 -9.48 -1.70
CA GLY A 307 -8.41 -10.67 -1.70
C GLY A 307 -9.28 -10.74 -0.45
N GLN A 308 -10.24 -11.67 -0.46
CA GLN A 308 -11.10 -11.88 0.71
C GLN A 308 -10.36 -12.61 1.83
N LYS A 309 -9.52 -13.58 1.46
CA LYS A 309 -8.72 -14.39 2.39
C LYS A 309 -7.26 -14.30 1.99
N TYR A 310 -6.39 -13.84 2.92
CA TYR A 310 -4.96 -13.67 2.66
C TYR A 310 -4.14 -13.65 3.94
N ILE A 311 -2.84 -13.86 3.78
CA ILE A 311 -1.82 -13.70 4.83
C ILE A 311 -1.01 -12.44 4.53
N TYR A 312 -0.75 -11.65 5.56
CA TYR A 312 -0.01 -10.40 5.49
C TYR A 312 1.11 -10.40 6.53
N VAL A 313 2.35 -10.35 6.06
CA VAL A 313 3.52 -10.28 6.94
C VAL A 313 4.17 -8.92 6.77
N ASN A 314 4.09 -8.10 7.80
CA ASN A 314 4.81 -6.84 7.84
C ASN A 314 6.18 -7.05 8.52
N VAL A 315 7.25 -6.96 7.73
CA VAL A 315 8.61 -7.25 8.19
C VAL A 315 9.07 -6.33 9.31
N PRO A 316 8.91 -4.99 9.24
CA PRO A 316 9.35 -4.08 10.32
C PRO A 316 8.64 -4.28 11.65
N SER A 317 7.35 -4.63 11.64
CA SER A 317 6.58 -4.87 12.86
C SER A 317 6.78 -6.28 13.43
N PHE A 318 7.49 -7.15 12.70
CA PHE A 318 7.67 -8.56 13.09
C PHE A 318 6.34 -9.28 13.37
N ARG A 319 5.32 -9.03 12.54
CA ARG A 319 3.99 -9.61 12.69
C ARG A 319 3.50 -10.28 11.42
N LEU A 320 2.75 -11.35 11.63
CA LEU A 320 1.91 -11.98 10.63
C LEU A 320 0.47 -11.80 11.07
N ASP A 321 -0.35 -11.26 10.17
CA ASP A 321 -1.80 -11.21 10.31
C ASP A 321 -2.45 -12.05 9.19
N ALA A 322 -3.53 -12.76 9.51
CA ALA A 322 -4.36 -13.44 8.53
C ALA A 322 -5.75 -12.79 8.50
N PHE A 323 -6.25 -12.57 7.31
CA PHE A 323 -7.52 -11.90 7.07
C PHE A 323 -8.51 -12.81 6.36
N ASP A 324 -9.77 -12.74 6.78
CA ASP A 324 -10.91 -13.34 6.10
C ASP A 324 -12.04 -12.31 6.02
N SER A 325 -12.53 -12.07 4.80
CA SER A 325 -13.63 -11.12 4.54
C SER A 325 -13.41 -9.73 5.15
N GLY A 326 -12.16 -9.24 5.09
CA GLY A 326 -11.75 -7.94 5.61
C GLY A 326 -11.52 -7.90 7.12
N GLN A 327 -11.75 -9.00 7.85
CA GLN A 327 -11.51 -9.09 9.29
C GLN A 327 -10.17 -9.79 9.57
N ARG A 328 -9.39 -9.27 10.52
CA ARG A 328 -8.21 -9.94 11.04
C ARG A 328 -8.64 -11.09 11.95
N VAL A 329 -8.43 -12.34 11.50
CA VAL A 329 -8.85 -13.55 12.20
C VAL A 329 -7.71 -14.24 12.93
N LEU A 330 -6.46 -13.91 12.62
CA LEU A 330 -5.27 -14.44 13.28
C LEU A 330 -4.19 -13.36 13.30
N SER A 331 -3.45 -13.28 14.41
CA SER A 331 -2.29 -12.42 14.55
C SER A 331 -1.23 -13.11 15.41
N MET A 332 0.04 -13.03 14.96
CA MET A 332 1.15 -13.62 15.73
C MET A 332 2.46 -12.88 15.46
N LYS A 333 3.42 -13.03 16.35
CA LYS A 333 4.79 -12.58 16.14
C LYS A 333 5.51 -13.47 15.14
N VAL A 334 6.45 -12.85 14.40
CA VAL A 334 7.35 -13.58 13.52
C VAL A 334 8.82 -13.18 13.75
N VAL A 335 9.73 -14.08 13.35
CA VAL A 335 11.16 -13.77 13.22
C VAL A 335 11.46 -13.69 11.73
N VAL A 336 12.06 -12.59 11.30
CA VAL A 336 12.40 -12.33 9.89
C VAL A 336 13.91 -12.38 9.67
N GLY A 337 14.34 -12.22 8.44
CA GLY A 337 15.75 -12.23 8.05
C GLY A 337 16.58 -11.18 8.80
N ALA A 338 17.84 -11.50 9.08
CA ALA A 338 18.78 -10.57 9.67
C ALA A 338 19.25 -9.51 8.66
N ASP A 339 19.63 -8.31 9.13
CA ASP A 339 20.09 -7.21 8.27
C ASP A 339 21.60 -7.34 7.94
N TYR A 340 21.99 -8.44 7.34
CA TYR A 340 23.36 -8.60 6.81
C TYR A 340 23.45 -9.71 5.77
N ASP A 341 24.44 -9.62 4.90
CA ASP A 341 24.86 -10.65 3.96
C ASP A 341 23.76 -11.33 3.14
N GLY A 342 22.79 -10.55 2.62
CA GLY A 342 21.69 -11.07 1.82
C GLY A 342 20.76 -12.03 2.58
N LYS A 343 20.66 -11.89 3.91
CA LYS A 343 19.70 -12.61 4.76
C LYS A 343 18.40 -11.83 4.98
N THR A 344 18.28 -10.63 4.44
CA THR A 344 17.07 -9.80 4.58
C THR A 344 15.87 -10.48 3.91
N THR A 345 14.71 -10.39 4.55
CA THR A 345 13.44 -10.83 3.93
C THR A 345 13.02 -9.84 2.84
N PRO A 346 12.84 -10.27 1.58
CA PRO A 346 12.38 -9.40 0.50
C PRO A 346 10.88 -9.08 0.60
N VAL A 347 10.46 -8.06 -0.13
CA VAL A 347 9.05 -7.67 -0.29
C VAL A 347 8.51 -8.30 -1.57
N PHE A 348 7.55 -9.19 -1.46
CA PHE A 348 6.94 -9.86 -2.60
C PHE A 348 5.55 -10.42 -2.24
N ALA A 349 4.82 -10.84 -3.24
CA ALA A 349 3.54 -11.53 -3.08
C ALA A 349 3.53 -12.82 -3.89
N ASP A 350 3.00 -13.88 -3.31
CA ASP A 350 2.75 -15.15 -3.99
C ASP A 350 1.54 -15.85 -3.34
N SER A 351 1.26 -17.08 -3.76
CA SER A 351 0.14 -17.86 -3.20
C SER A 351 0.64 -19.13 -2.53
N MET A 352 0.30 -19.29 -1.25
CA MET A 352 0.54 -20.53 -0.52
C MET A 352 -0.26 -21.68 -1.16
N ARG A 353 0.41 -22.82 -1.30
CA ARG A 353 -0.14 -24.01 -1.97
C ARG A 353 -0.07 -25.26 -1.11
N TRP A 354 0.92 -25.35 -0.23
CA TRP A 354 1.20 -26.58 0.53
C TRP A 354 1.57 -26.28 1.97
N VAL A 355 1.16 -27.19 2.84
CA VAL A 355 1.64 -27.33 4.21
C VAL A 355 2.39 -28.65 4.30
N VAL A 356 3.59 -28.63 4.87
CA VAL A 356 4.40 -29.83 5.07
C VAL A 356 4.58 -30.08 6.55
N PHE A 357 4.03 -31.15 7.03
CA PHE A 357 4.16 -31.58 8.42
C PHE A 357 5.41 -32.43 8.63
N ARG A 358 6.08 -32.23 9.77
CA ARG A 358 7.30 -32.93 10.21
C ARG A 358 8.36 -32.93 9.08
N PRO A 359 8.77 -31.74 8.60
CA PRO A 359 9.63 -31.61 7.42
C PRO A 359 11.06 -32.03 7.73
N TYR A 360 11.78 -32.56 6.72
CA TYR A 360 13.23 -32.51 6.74
C TYR A 360 13.71 -31.09 6.47
N TRP A 361 14.70 -30.62 7.23
CA TRP A 361 15.41 -29.39 6.87
C TRP A 361 16.60 -29.71 5.98
N ARG A 362 16.65 -29.10 4.80
CA ARG A 362 17.77 -29.15 3.87
C ARG A 362 18.42 -27.76 3.84
N PRO A 363 19.57 -27.57 4.54
CA PRO A 363 20.27 -26.29 4.50
C PRO A 363 20.63 -25.90 3.08
N THR A 364 20.52 -24.61 2.76
CA THR A 364 20.97 -24.08 1.48
C THR A 364 22.50 -24.22 1.35
N GLU A 365 23.02 -24.19 0.11
CA GLU A 365 24.46 -24.29 -0.14
C GLU A 365 25.25 -23.23 0.61
N ARG A 366 24.68 -22.03 0.76
CA ARG A 366 25.27 -20.94 1.55
C ARG A 366 25.37 -21.34 3.02
N ILE A 367 24.29 -21.76 3.67
CA ILE A 367 24.28 -22.20 5.07
C ILE A 367 25.27 -23.36 5.28
N MET A 368 25.33 -24.29 4.34
CA MET A 368 26.29 -25.39 4.39
C MET A 368 27.72 -24.86 4.42
N LYS A 369 28.07 -23.93 3.53
CA LYS A 369 29.43 -23.38 3.41
C LYS A 369 29.83 -22.49 4.59
N THR A 370 28.92 -21.60 5.03
CA THR A 370 29.25 -20.56 6.02
C THR A 370 29.08 -21.01 7.46
N GLU A 371 28.23 -22.03 7.73
CA GLU A 371 27.85 -22.40 9.09
C GLU A 371 28.08 -23.88 9.40
N ILE A 372 27.61 -24.80 8.55
CA ILE A 372 27.59 -26.23 8.89
C ILE A 372 28.96 -26.88 8.66
N PHE A 373 29.60 -26.70 7.51
CA PHE A 373 30.91 -27.26 7.26
C PHE A 373 32.00 -26.81 8.25
N PRO A 374 32.08 -25.51 8.65
CA PRO A 374 33.00 -25.09 9.71
C PRO A 374 32.75 -25.82 11.04
N LYS A 375 31.46 -26.02 11.41
CA LYS A 375 31.08 -26.73 12.66
C LYS A 375 31.42 -28.22 12.59
N ILE A 376 31.15 -28.89 11.46
CA ILE A 376 31.56 -30.29 11.27
C ILE A 376 33.09 -30.44 11.34
N LYS A 377 33.83 -29.48 10.78
CA LYS A 377 35.29 -29.51 10.83
C LYS A 377 35.83 -29.32 12.26
N ALA A 378 35.15 -28.49 13.05
CA ALA A 378 35.52 -28.24 14.45
C ALA A 378 35.11 -29.39 15.38
N ASP A 379 33.99 -30.07 15.07
CA ASP A 379 33.43 -31.15 15.88
C ASP A 379 32.83 -32.24 14.96
N PRO A 380 33.54 -33.38 14.83
CA PRO A 380 33.06 -34.51 14.01
C PRO A 380 31.69 -35.10 14.45
N THR A 381 31.28 -34.89 15.71
CA THR A 381 29.99 -35.37 16.26
C THR A 381 28.84 -34.39 16.01
N TYR A 382 29.13 -33.25 15.33
CA TYR A 382 28.14 -32.18 15.13
C TYR A 382 26.86 -32.67 14.44
N LEU A 383 26.97 -33.53 13.42
CA LEU A 383 25.81 -34.05 12.69
C LEU A 383 24.90 -34.87 13.60
N ASP A 384 25.48 -35.79 14.37
CA ASP A 384 24.70 -36.67 15.25
C ASP A 384 24.02 -35.88 16.37
N ARG A 385 24.74 -34.94 16.99
CA ARG A 385 24.18 -34.10 18.06
C ARG A 385 23.07 -33.13 17.61
N ASN A 386 23.01 -32.86 16.30
CA ASN A 386 21.99 -31.98 15.73
C ASN A 386 20.96 -32.75 14.88
N ASP A 387 20.81 -34.05 15.07
CA ASP A 387 19.89 -34.92 14.33
C ASP A 387 20.05 -34.79 12.79
N MET A 388 21.28 -34.58 12.32
CA MET A 388 21.58 -34.43 10.90
C MET A 388 22.15 -35.72 10.30
N GLU A 389 21.89 -35.93 9.04
CA GLU A 389 22.37 -37.09 8.28
C GLU A 389 22.82 -36.70 6.88
N ILE A 390 23.77 -37.47 6.32
CA ILE A 390 24.21 -37.35 4.94
C ILE A 390 23.43 -38.36 4.11
N VAL A 391 22.67 -37.87 3.13
CA VAL A 391 21.90 -38.70 2.23
C VAL A 391 22.34 -38.51 0.76
N ARG A 392 22.04 -39.46 -0.07
CA ARG A 392 22.23 -39.32 -1.54
C ARG A 392 20.99 -38.65 -2.14
N ASP A 393 21.20 -37.58 -2.90
CA ASP A 393 20.19 -36.94 -3.76
C ASP A 393 20.71 -36.99 -5.21
N GLY A 394 20.25 -38.00 -5.92
CA GLY A 394 20.83 -38.35 -7.21
C GLY A 394 22.33 -38.72 -7.11
N LYS A 395 23.19 -37.97 -7.81
CA LYS A 395 24.65 -38.14 -7.75
C LYS A 395 25.33 -37.35 -6.64
N LYS A 396 24.63 -36.48 -5.92
CA LYS A 396 25.19 -35.60 -4.89
C LYS A 396 24.97 -36.20 -3.49
N ARG A 397 25.89 -35.92 -2.58
CA ARG A 397 25.66 -36.08 -1.14
C ARG A 397 25.16 -34.74 -0.57
N VAL A 398 24.04 -34.77 0.12
CA VAL A 398 23.44 -33.61 0.77
C VAL A 398 23.27 -33.88 2.26
N VAL A 399 23.45 -32.86 3.07
CA VAL A 399 23.12 -32.92 4.50
C VAL A 399 21.66 -32.51 4.65
N ARG A 400 20.92 -33.25 5.50
CA ARG A 400 19.60 -32.87 5.93
C ARG A 400 19.43 -33.11 7.43
N GLN A 401 18.59 -32.33 8.09
CA GLN A 401 18.20 -32.55 9.48
C GLN A 401 16.89 -33.35 9.51
N ARG A 402 16.83 -34.30 10.40
CA ARG A 402 15.66 -35.16 10.58
C ARG A 402 14.48 -34.39 11.15
N PRO A 403 13.23 -34.82 10.88
CA PRO A 403 12.04 -34.29 11.54
C PRO A 403 12.07 -34.54 13.05
N GLY A 404 11.58 -33.57 13.82
CA GLY A 404 11.49 -33.67 15.28
C GLY A 404 11.62 -32.30 15.96
N ASP A 405 11.60 -32.28 17.27
CA ASP A 405 11.57 -31.06 18.09
C ASP A 405 12.86 -30.22 17.97
N HIS A 406 13.98 -30.84 17.61
CA HIS A 406 15.25 -30.16 17.39
C HIS A 406 15.40 -29.61 15.96
N ASN A 407 14.46 -29.91 15.06
CA ASN A 407 14.54 -29.47 13.67
C ASN A 407 14.46 -27.94 13.57
N SER A 408 15.37 -27.33 12.81
CA SER A 408 15.40 -25.87 12.63
C SER A 408 14.12 -25.30 11.97
N LEU A 409 13.36 -26.12 11.22
CA LEU A 409 12.06 -25.77 10.68
C LEU A 409 10.90 -26.09 11.62
N GLY A 410 11.20 -26.62 12.82
CA GLY A 410 10.17 -27.12 13.74
C GLY A 410 9.34 -28.26 13.15
N LEU A 411 8.05 -28.28 13.45
CA LEU A 411 7.14 -29.38 13.12
C LEU A 411 6.30 -29.15 11.86
N VAL A 412 6.30 -27.93 11.30
CA VAL A 412 5.50 -27.59 10.11
C VAL A 412 6.13 -26.45 9.31
N LYS A 413 6.01 -26.51 7.98
CA LYS A 413 6.34 -25.41 7.07
C LYS A 413 5.23 -25.19 6.04
N PHE A 414 5.13 -23.95 5.56
CA PHE A 414 4.11 -23.46 4.64
C PHE A 414 4.78 -22.96 3.37
N LEU A 415 4.44 -23.55 2.23
CA LEU A 415 5.14 -23.33 0.98
C LEU A 415 4.30 -22.52 -0.01
N PHE A 416 4.90 -21.47 -0.52
CA PHE A 416 4.45 -20.68 -1.66
C PHE A 416 5.63 -20.54 -2.62
N PRO A 417 5.50 -20.96 -3.89
CA PRO A 417 6.59 -20.93 -4.86
C PRO A 417 7.04 -19.49 -5.11
N ASN A 418 8.34 -19.24 -4.98
CA ASN A 418 8.93 -17.93 -5.28
C ASN A 418 10.42 -18.09 -5.62
N ASP A 419 11.00 -17.10 -6.28
CA ASP A 419 12.40 -17.09 -6.73
C ASP A 419 13.41 -16.77 -5.61
N TYR A 420 12.93 -16.57 -4.38
CA TYR A 420 13.73 -16.10 -3.23
C TYR A 420 13.99 -17.19 -2.20
N ASP A 421 13.45 -18.40 -2.40
CA ASP A 421 13.50 -19.52 -1.44
C ASP A 421 12.93 -19.16 -0.05
N ILE A 422 11.95 -18.25 0.00
CA ILE A 422 11.31 -17.83 1.25
C ILE A 422 10.06 -18.67 1.51
N TYR A 423 9.90 -19.11 2.75
CA TYR A 423 8.70 -19.79 3.24
C TYR A 423 8.44 -19.46 4.71
N LEU A 424 7.24 -19.75 5.19
CA LEU A 424 6.89 -19.65 6.60
C LEU A 424 7.12 -21.00 7.26
N HIS A 425 7.60 -21.02 8.51
CA HIS A 425 7.84 -22.28 9.20
C HIS A 425 7.84 -22.13 10.72
N ASP A 426 7.67 -23.22 11.38
CA ASP A 426 7.88 -23.37 12.82
C ASP A 426 9.37 -23.23 13.18
N THR A 427 9.70 -23.27 14.46
CA THR A 427 11.08 -23.19 14.94
C THR A 427 11.24 -23.88 16.28
N ASN A 428 12.41 -24.48 16.52
CA ASN A 428 12.85 -24.94 17.83
C ASN A 428 13.32 -23.79 18.73
N GLU A 429 13.61 -22.60 18.19
CA GLU A 429 14.13 -21.44 18.93
C GLU A 429 13.00 -20.48 19.35
N LYS A 430 12.07 -20.94 20.19
CA LYS A 430 10.90 -20.17 20.64
C LYS A 430 11.23 -18.91 21.46
N SER A 431 12.42 -18.86 22.08
CA SER A 431 12.85 -17.71 22.90
C SER A 431 12.95 -16.39 22.13
N PHE A 432 13.07 -16.44 20.81
CA PHE A 432 13.09 -15.21 19.97
C PHE A 432 11.77 -14.42 20.07
N PHE A 433 10.63 -15.08 20.28
CA PHE A 433 9.34 -14.40 20.35
C PHE A 433 9.15 -13.55 21.62
N ALA A 434 9.99 -13.74 22.63
CA ALA A 434 10.02 -12.89 23.83
C ALA A 434 10.78 -11.55 23.59
N LYS A 435 11.51 -11.42 22.47
CA LYS A 435 12.28 -10.21 22.16
C LYS A 435 11.43 -9.25 21.32
N SER A 436 11.63 -7.93 21.50
CA SER A 436 11.07 -6.90 20.64
C SER A 436 11.72 -6.91 19.24
N ALA A 437 13.05 -6.96 19.15
CA ALA A 437 13.77 -7.07 17.87
C ALA A 437 13.90 -8.54 17.43
N ARG A 438 13.34 -8.88 16.28
CA ARG A 438 13.26 -10.25 15.78
C ARG A 438 13.79 -10.42 14.34
N ALA A 439 14.77 -9.62 13.93
CA ALA A 439 15.49 -9.78 12.67
C ALA A 439 16.71 -10.70 12.87
N ALA A 440 16.50 -12.03 12.81
CA ALA A 440 17.50 -13.02 13.22
C ALA A 440 17.55 -14.28 12.36
N SER A 441 16.68 -14.44 11.34
CA SER A 441 16.69 -15.61 10.46
C SER A 441 17.62 -15.43 9.24
N HIS A 442 17.66 -16.43 8.39
CA HIS A 442 18.38 -16.41 7.11
C HIS A 442 17.51 -15.91 5.94
N GLY A 443 16.39 -15.24 6.22
CA GLY A 443 15.45 -14.74 5.23
C GLY A 443 14.05 -15.34 5.38
N CYS A 444 13.93 -16.63 5.66
CA CYS A 444 12.66 -17.29 5.94
C CYS A 444 12.00 -16.76 7.22
N ILE A 445 10.69 -16.93 7.33
CA ILE A 445 9.88 -16.33 8.39
C ILE A 445 9.47 -17.43 9.38
N ARG A 446 9.94 -17.28 10.65
CA ARG A 446 9.59 -18.18 11.74
C ARG A 446 8.32 -17.71 12.43
N LEU A 447 7.45 -18.64 12.78
CA LEU A 447 6.13 -18.39 13.35
C LEU A 447 6.07 -18.70 14.85
N GLU A 448 5.39 -17.81 15.60
CA GLU A 448 5.11 -18.03 17.03
C GLU A 448 4.09 -19.15 17.23
N HIS A 449 2.98 -19.13 16.47
CA HIS A 449 1.85 -20.08 16.54
C HIS A 449 1.60 -20.75 15.18
N PRO A 450 2.51 -21.63 14.73
CA PRO A 450 2.38 -22.30 13.44
C PRO A 450 1.21 -23.29 13.36
N ASP A 451 0.79 -23.85 14.48
CA ASP A 451 -0.40 -24.67 14.66
C ASP A 451 -1.67 -23.91 14.26
N GLN A 452 -1.87 -22.71 14.82
CA GLN A 452 -3.02 -21.85 14.48
C GLN A 452 -3.03 -21.45 13.01
N LEU A 453 -1.84 -21.19 12.43
CA LEU A 453 -1.77 -20.94 11.00
C LEU A 453 -2.15 -22.17 10.17
N ALA A 454 -1.75 -23.38 10.60
CA ALA A 454 -2.13 -24.62 9.92
C ALA A 454 -3.63 -24.87 9.99
N GLU A 455 -4.26 -24.66 11.15
CA GLU A 455 -5.71 -24.69 11.32
C GLU A 455 -6.43 -23.74 10.35
N TYR A 456 -5.97 -22.49 10.30
CA TYR A 456 -6.54 -21.45 9.45
C TYR A 456 -6.44 -21.79 7.95
N VAL A 457 -5.29 -22.24 7.47
CA VAL A 457 -5.08 -22.46 6.03
C VAL A 457 -5.66 -23.78 5.52
N LEU A 458 -5.74 -24.80 6.40
CA LEU A 458 -6.27 -26.12 6.04
C LEU A 458 -7.75 -26.25 6.40
N GLY A 459 -8.27 -25.45 7.33
CA GLY A 459 -9.61 -25.63 7.91
C GLY A 459 -9.72 -26.90 8.75
N TRP A 460 -8.61 -27.37 9.31
CA TRP A 460 -8.56 -28.57 10.16
C TRP A 460 -8.83 -28.19 11.63
N SER A 461 -9.29 -29.17 12.40
CA SER A 461 -9.40 -29.02 13.85
C SER A 461 -8.01 -28.95 14.50
N ALA A 462 -7.92 -28.31 15.66
CA ALA A 462 -6.70 -28.23 16.48
C ALA A 462 -6.11 -29.62 16.77
N ASP A 463 -6.96 -30.61 17.10
CA ASP A 463 -6.50 -31.99 17.35
C ASP A 463 -5.89 -32.63 16.11
N SER A 464 -6.46 -32.41 14.91
CA SER A 464 -5.93 -32.95 13.67
C SER A 464 -4.58 -32.35 13.32
N VAL A 465 -4.43 -31.02 13.51
CA VAL A 465 -3.17 -30.31 13.29
C VAL A 465 -2.12 -30.77 14.30
N LYS A 466 -2.48 -30.83 15.58
CA LYS A 466 -1.60 -31.34 16.65
C LYS A 466 -1.11 -32.76 16.38
N TYR A 467 -2.01 -33.65 15.97
CA TYR A 467 -1.65 -35.02 15.60
C TYR A 467 -0.65 -35.04 14.43
N ALA A 468 -0.92 -34.27 13.36
CA ALA A 468 -0.05 -34.20 12.19
C ALA A 468 1.34 -33.65 12.53
N MET A 469 1.44 -32.68 13.43
CA MET A 469 2.70 -32.09 13.88
C MET A 469 3.49 -33.04 14.80
N GLN A 470 2.83 -33.67 15.78
CA GLN A 470 3.52 -34.41 16.85
C GLN A 470 3.66 -35.90 16.56
N SER A 471 2.62 -36.53 16.04
CA SER A 471 2.51 -38.00 15.93
C SER A 471 2.33 -38.50 14.50
N GLY A 472 2.14 -37.60 13.54
CA GLY A 472 1.96 -37.94 12.13
C GLY A 472 3.23 -38.48 11.46
N LYS A 473 3.07 -38.95 10.21
CA LYS A 473 4.20 -39.36 9.37
C LYS A 473 5.12 -38.18 9.06
N ASN A 474 6.40 -38.47 8.85
CA ASN A 474 7.38 -37.45 8.48
C ASN A 474 7.21 -37.01 7.03
N ASP A 475 7.46 -35.72 6.78
CA ASP A 475 7.53 -35.06 5.45
C ASP A 475 6.22 -35.19 4.65
N VAL A 476 5.09 -35.12 5.35
CA VAL A 476 3.77 -35.21 4.72
C VAL A 476 3.37 -33.86 4.14
N THR A 477 3.23 -33.80 2.83
CA THR A 477 2.76 -32.61 2.11
C THR A 477 1.24 -32.65 1.92
N VAL A 478 0.56 -31.62 2.41
CA VAL A 478 -0.89 -31.41 2.26
C VAL A 478 -1.10 -30.21 1.34
N SER A 479 -1.86 -30.41 0.26
CA SER A 479 -2.23 -29.32 -0.66
C SER A 479 -3.41 -28.54 -0.08
N LEU A 480 -3.36 -27.20 -0.16
CA LEU A 480 -4.49 -26.35 0.16
C LEU A 480 -5.62 -26.56 -0.88
N ALA A 481 -6.86 -26.59 -0.44
CA ALA A 481 -8.02 -26.68 -1.33
C ALA A 481 -8.12 -25.48 -2.29
N ARG A 482 -7.70 -24.30 -1.82
CA ARG A 482 -7.56 -23.08 -2.62
C ARG A 482 -6.22 -22.42 -2.31
N LYS A 483 -5.56 -21.92 -3.34
CA LYS A 483 -4.34 -21.11 -3.17
C LYS A 483 -4.66 -19.89 -2.32
N LEU A 484 -3.81 -19.58 -1.35
CA LEU A 484 -4.00 -18.49 -0.41
C LEU A 484 -2.94 -17.41 -0.65
N PRO A 485 -3.32 -16.17 -1.01
CA PRO A 485 -2.38 -15.08 -1.20
C PRO A 485 -1.55 -14.82 0.07
N VAL A 486 -0.26 -14.63 -0.10
CA VAL A 486 0.69 -14.24 0.95
C VAL A 486 1.39 -12.97 0.48
N TYR A 487 1.27 -11.91 1.26
CA TYR A 487 1.94 -10.63 1.04
C TYR A 487 3.02 -10.46 2.10
N ILE A 488 4.26 -10.36 1.69
CA ILE A 488 5.38 -9.96 2.55
C ILE A 488 5.69 -8.52 2.21
N VAL A 489 5.47 -7.62 3.17
CA VAL A 489 5.50 -6.18 2.99
C VAL A 489 6.48 -5.51 3.96
N TYR A 490 6.71 -4.20 3.76
CA TYR A 490 7.65 -3.43 4.54
C TYR A 490 7.05 -2.05 4.87
N PHE A 491 6.28 -1.97 5.96
CA PHE A 491 5.67 -0.74 6.45
C PHE A 491 6.25 -0.38 7.82
N THR A 492 6.89 0.77 7.90
CA THR A 492 7.45 1.34 9.14
C THR A 492 6.47 2.29 9.84
N ALA A 493 5.39 2.66 9.15
CA ALA A 493 4.21 3.30 9.71
C ALA A 493 2.99 2.64 9.08
N TYR A 494 2.06 2.15 9.88
CA TYR A 494 0.92 1.35 9.43
C TYR A 494 -0.24 1.45 10.42
N GLU A 495 -1.44 1.12 9.97
CA GLU A 495 -2.65 1.12 10.78
C GLU A 495 -2.81 -0.23 11.50
N ARG A 496 -3.19 -0.17 12.78
CA ARG A 496 -3.66 -1.31 13.54
C ARG A 496 -4.76 -0.87 14.51
N ASP A 497 -5.91 -1.51 14.45
CA ASP A 497 -7.05 -1.25 15.34
C ASP A 497 -7.47 0.24 15.36
N GLY A 498 -7.41 0.91 14.19
CA GLY A 498 -7.76 2.32 14.01
C GLY A 498 -6.68 3.31 14.44
N GLN A 499 -5.53 2.82 14.94
CA GLN A 499 -4.41 3.62 15.41
C GLN A 499 -3.19 3.51 14.48
N LEU A 500 -2.39 4.59 14.45
CA LEU A 500 -1.10 4.56 13.76
C LEU A 500 -0.06 3.87 14.64
N HIS A 501 0.65 2.93 14.06
CA HIS A 501 1.83 2.30 14.66
C HIS A 501 3.09 2.66 13.89
N PHE A 502 4.20 2.81 14.63
CA PHE A 502 5.53 3.01 14.09
C PHE A 502 6.42 1.80 14.41
N ALA A 503 7.10 1.29 13.42
CA ALA A 503 8.10 0.25 13.58
C ALA A 503 9.48 0.76 13.15
N ASP A 504 10.52 0.16 13.68
CA ASP A 504 11.89 0.46 13.29
C ASP A 504 12.15 0.08 11.83
N ASP A 505 12.95 0.89 11.14
CA ASP A 505 13.40 0.62 9.78
C ASP A 505 14.57 -0.37 9.78
N VAL A 506 14.27 -1.63 10.12
CA VAL A 506 15.26 -2.70 10.39
C VAL A 506 16.22 -3.00 9.24
N TYR A 507 15.90 -2.60 8.01
CA TYR A 507 16.73 -2.77 6.82
C TYR A 507 17.09 -1.46 6.12
N ARG A 508 16.87 -0.31 6.78
CA ARG A 508 17.15 1.05 6.29
C ARG A 508 16.54 1.35 4.91
N ARG A 509 15.33 0.85 4.68
CA ARG A 509 14.62 1.05 3.40
C ARG A 509 13.84 2.36 3.33
N ASP A 510 13.74 3.10 4.43
CA ASP A 510 13.11 4.41 4.48
C ASP A 510 14.04 5.52 4.00
N ASP A 511 15.35 5.38 4.15
CA ASP A 511 16.31 6.46 3.92
C ASP A 511 16.18 7.09 2.52
N SER A 512 16.05 6.25 1.50
CA SER A 512 15.88 6.71 0.12
C SER A 512 14.52 7.36 -0.17
N LEU A 513 13.50 7.07 0.66
CA LEU A 513 12.17 7.65 0.55
C LEU A 513 12.06 8.93 1.38
N LYS A 514 12.46 8.92 2.64
CA LYS A 514 12.35 10.06 3.57
C LYS A 514 12.94 11.34 3.01
N THR A 515 14.10 11.26 2.36
CA THR A 515 14.76 12.42 1.73
C THR A 515 13.90 13.14 0.70
N ARG A 516 12.89 12.49 0.15
CA ARG A 516 11.99 13.07 -0.85
C ARG A 516 10.86 13.90 -0.23
N TRP A 517 10.57 13.66 1.05
CA TRP A 517 9.55 14.38 1.82
C TRP A 517 10.13 15.19 2.97
N THR A 518 11.46 15.26 3.10
CA THR A 518 12.08 16.18 4.05
C THR A 518 11.68 17.59 3.63
N ILE A 519 10.78 18.18 4.39
CA ILE A 519 10.43 19.59 4.26
C ILE A 519 11.69 20.34 4.61
N ALA A 520 12.23 21.13 3.66
CA ALA A 520 13.20 22.15 4.04
C ALA A 520 12.55 22.95 5.17
N ALA A 521 13.24 23.01 6.32
CA ALA A 521 12.79 23.85 7.42
C ALA A 521 12.53 25.27 6.87
N PRO A 522 11.46 25.94 7.31
CA PRO A 522 11.11 27.27 6.84
C PRO A 522 12.25 28.25 7.03
#